data_fc3aedd91d43ebb955ff3faab4bf4148
#
_entry.id   fc3aedd91d43ebb955ff3faab4bf4148
#
_cell.length_a   1.000
_cell.length_b   1.000
_cell.length_c   1.000
_cell.angle_alpha   90.00
_cell.angle_beta   90.00
_cell.angle_gamma   90.00
#
_symmetry.space_group_name_H-M   'P 1'
#
loop_
_entity.id
_entity.type
_entity.pdbx_description
1 polymer ?
#
loop_
_entity_poly.entity_id
_entity_poly.type
_entity_poly.pdbx_seq_one_letter_code
_entity_poly.pdbx_strand_id
1 'polypeptide(L)'
;MAAAKAKGKLVSIVINNEYIKICEITKSGKNSTVHKTVTIPAPEGCYEDGILIDIDTLSKAIKGVLVEHRFNSNSVAFSISSPRLATKEVLIPNVKANKIEKIVQANATEYFPVNMDEYIIQHTVLQEIEDQGQKKLKIMVAAVPSEVVESYYDLAKALGLKVAFVDYAGNSTYQIMKQQIGEEVSLVIQVENDGTVINIFKENVLQLQRMVPYGKSMLVNAVMDKYGLKYDAATTKLQNETLLHSRFDGDEVTESLRYMASNINRVIDYYVSRNRVSIQKAYLIGHSTTIKGFVTLLSNELNMPITKVESLKGIVLDKKAYVEEATLTSYVTNLGAVVDPVDFVPRKMQEAGTKKENTKMVIVGFIGAVAVSALLVLIPLVQVVALNTQIMGLNKDIKKLSSINDLVNSYYDVKDKYNDVAAFAALTADSDDSLQDFVDYLEKNMPSDVVISGLTISSGAVSISGKAGSKAAVALLIQQLEKNPAVLNVDVPTISESKDSQGISQATFSLSCTFVGGTADSTQETSASTSTSK
;
A
#
# COMPACT_ATOMS: atom_id res chain seq x y z
N MET A 1 2.63 1.73 4.10
CA MET A 1 3.33 3.03 4.34
C MET A 1 2.29 4.12 4.16
N ALA A 2 2.19 5.10 5.07
CA ALA A 2 1.32 6.25 4.84
C ALA A 2 1.90 7.02 3.64
N ALA A 3 1.14 7.11 2.55
CA ALA A 3 1.50 7.92 1.39
C ALA A 3 1.92 9.30 1.89
N ALA A 4 3.15 9.71 1.61
CA ALA A 4 3.62 11.03 1.94
C ALA A 4 2.62 12.00 1.29
N LYS A 5 1.83 12.72 2.12
CA LYS A 5 0.80 13.65 1.64
C LYS A 5 1.50 14.65 0.72
N ALA A 6 1.29 14.52 -0.58
CA ALA A 6 1.78 15.48 -1.54
C ALA A 6 1.14 16.83 -1.18
N LYS A 7 1.96 17.74 -0.65
CA LYS A 7 1.52 19.09 -0.30
C LYS A 7 1.62 19.95 -1.56
N GLY A 8 0.52 20.57 -1.97
CA GLY A 8 0.50 21.51 -3.08
C GLY A 8 -0.35 21.04 -4.26
N LYS A 9 -0.11 21.66 -5.41
CA LYS A 9 -0.80 21.34 -6.65
C LYS A 9 -0.29 20.04 -7.25
N LEU A 10 -1.20 19.22 -7.75
CA LEU A 10 -0.95 17.99 -8.48
C LEU A 10 -1.55 18.09 -9.86
N VAL A 11 -0.89 17.54 -10.85
CA VAL A 11 -1.49 17.26 -12.16
C VAL A 11 -2.03 15.82 -12.11
N SER A 12 -3.32 15.64 -12.31
CA SER A 12 -3.94 14.33 -12.48
C SER A 12 -4.18 14.07 -13.96
N ILE A 13 -3.70 12.93 -14.45
CA ILE A 13 -3.78 12.54 -15.87
C ILE A 13 -4.50 11.20 -15.99
N VAL A 14 -5.50 11.16 -16.85
CA VAL A 14 -6.20 9.93 -17.27
C VAL A 14 -6.04 9.81 -18.77
N ILE A 15 -5.61 8.63 -19.22
CA ILE A 15 -5.33 8.33 -20.63
C ILE A 15 -6.15 7.11 -21.03
N ASN A 16 -6.78 7.17 -22.16
CA ASN A 16 -7.36 6.02 -22.87
C ASN A 16 -7.09 6.18 -24.38
N ASN A 17 -7.64 5.32 -25.20
CA ASN A 17 -7.47 5.34 -26.66
C ASN A 17 -8.17 6.50 -27.36
N GLU A 18 -9.10 7.22 -26.71
CA GLU A 18 -9.86 8.34 -27.29
C GLU A 18 -9.30 9.71 -26.86
N TYR A 19 -8.97 9.83 -25.56
CA TYR A 19 -8.62 11.14 -25.01
C TYR A 19 -7.58 11.03 -23.89
N ILE A 20 -6.94 12.17 -23.65
CA ILE A 20 -6.12 12.45 -22.48
C ILE A 20 -6.80 13.56 -21.68
N LYS A 21 -7.21 13.27 -20.46
CA LYS A 21 -7.77 14.25 -19.52
C LYS A 21 -6.70 14.68 -18.52
N ILE A 22 -6.49 15.97 -18.40
CA ILE A 22 -5.49 16.58 -17.53
C ILE A 22 -6.19 17.56 -16.60
N CYS A 23 -5.96 17.41 -15.31
CA CYS A 23 -6.57 18.25 -14.29
C CYS A 23 -5.53 18.73 -13.27
N GLU A 24 -5.46 20.05 -12.99
CA GLU A 24 -4.64 20.59 -11.91
C GLU A 24 -5.49 20.72 -10.64
N ILE A 25 -5.07 20.02 -9.59
CA ILE A 25 -5.86 19.82 -8.37
C ILE A 25 -5.01 20.11 -7.13
N THR A 26 -5.61 20.73 -6.12
CA THR A 26 -5.04 20.80 -4.77
C THR A 26 -5.98 20.09 -3.79
N LYS A 27 -5.46 19.11 -3.05
CA LYS A 27 -6.21 18.47 -1.97
C LYS A 27 -6.05 19.25 -0.67
N SER A 28 -7.17 19.61 -0.04
CA SER A 28 -7.21 20.29 1.26
C SER A 28 -8.22 19.60 2.19
N GLY A 29 -7.73 18.71 3.05
CA GLY A 29 -8.58 17.97 3.97
C GLY A 29 -9.58 17.06 3.24
N LYS A 30 -10.89 17.30 3.44
CA LYS A 30 -11.98 16.57 2.78
C LYS A 30 -12.34 17.13 1.39
N ASN A 31 -11.91 18.34 1.07
CA ASN A 31 -12.22 19.02 -0.18
C ASN A 31 -11.04 18.97 -1.15
N SER A 32 -11.33 19.03 -2.44
CA SER A 32 -10.35 19.20 -3.50
C SER A 32 -10.67 20.45 -4.30
N THR A 33 -9.67 21.30 -4.56
CA THR A 33 -9.82 22.50 -5.37
C THR A 33 -9.29 22.22 -6.77
N VAL A 34 -10.12 22.40 -7.77
CA VAL A 34 -9.77 22.28 -9.19
C VAL A 34 -9.33 23.64 -9.71
N HIS A 35 -8.15 23.70 -10.29
CA HIS A 35 -7.57 24.91 -10.86
C HIS A 35 -7.72 24.96 -12.37
N LYS A 36 -7.54 23.81 -13.04
CA LYS A 36 -7.61 23.70 -14.51
C LYS A 36 -8.04 22.31 -14.91
N THR A 37 -8.78 22.24 -16.00
CA THR A 37 -9.09 20.98 -16.69
C THR A 37 -8.88 21.16 -18.19
N VAL A 38 -8.30 20.18 -18.84
CA VAL A 38 -8.12 20.13 -20.29
C VAL A 38 -8.33 18.69 -20.75
N THR A 39 -9.04 18.53 -21.85
CA THR A 39 -9.17 17.25 -22.56
C THR A 39 -8.63 17.43 -23.97
N ILE A 40 -7.73 16.54 -24.38
CA ILE A 40 -7.21 16.47 -25.75
C ILE A 40 -7.44 15.09 -26.33
N PRO A 41 -7.53 14.95 -27.67
CA PRO A 41 -7.55 13.65 -28.32
C PRO A 41 -6.28 12.86 -27.97
N ALA A 42 -6.40 11.57 -27.75
CA ALA A 42 -5.25 10.69 -27.61
C ALA A 42 -4.66 10.40 -29.00
N PRO A 43 -3.33 10.45 -29.18
CA PRO A 43 -2.72 10.03 -30.43
C PRO A 43 -2.99 8.56 -30.72
N GLU A 44 -3.27 8.22 -31.97
CA GLU A 44 -3.56 6.85 -32.40
C GLU A 44 -2.39 5.91 -32.11
N GLY A 45 -2.69 4.68 -31.68
CA GLY A 45 -1.70 3.63 -31.41
C GLY A 45 -0.83 3.85 -30.16
N CYS A 46 -1.07 4.90 -29.39
CA CYS A 46 -0.29 5.19 -28.18
C CYS A 46 -0.79 4.46 -26.93
N TYR A 47 -1.96 3.82 -26.97
CA TYR A 47 -2.60 3.15 -25.83
C TYR A 47 -3.22 1.84 -26.26
N GLU A 48 -2.94 0.77 -25.51
CA GLU A 48 -3.52 -0.56 -25.72
C GLU A 48 -3.70 -1.27 -24.36
N ASP A 49 -4.90 -1.70 -24.04
CA ASP A 49 -5.25 -2.46 -22.83
C ASP A 49 -4.72 -1.88 -21.51
N GLY A 50 -4.53 -0.57 -21.44
CA GLY A 50 -3.99 0.11 -20.26
C GLY A 50 -2.50 0.40 -20.35
N ILE A 51 -1.79 -0.15 -21.31
CA ILE A 51 -0.36 0.10 -21.54
C ILE A 51 -0.18 1.33 -22.44
N LEU A 52 0.76 2.18 -22.08
CA LEU A 52 1.18 3.30 -22.91
C LEU A 52 2.30 2.82 -23.86
N ILE A 53 1.99 2.73 -25.16
CA ILE A 53 2.88 2.13 -26.16
C ILE A 53 3.92 3.14 -26.68
N ASP A 54 3.48 4.34 -27.09
CA ASP A 54 4.38 5.39 -27.59
C ASP A 54 4.49 6.54 -26.57
N ILE A 55 5.44 6.38 -25.67
CA ILE A 55 5.72 7.36 -24.61
C ILE A 55 6.17 8.71 -25.18
N ASP A 56 6.94 8.71 -26.26
CA ASP A 56 7.49 9.93 -26.85
C ASP A 56 6.39 10.80 -27.45
N THR A 57 5.48 10.20 -28.23
CA THR A 57 4.33 10.91 -28.81
C THR A 57 3.39 11.42 -27.72
N LEU A 58 3.05 10.59 -26.73
CA LEU A 58 2.23 10.99 -25.58
C LEU A 58 2.88 12.12 -24.79
N SER A 59 4.18 12.01 -24.50
CA SER A 59 4.87 13.04 -23.73
C SER A 59 4.93 14.38 -24.45
N LYS A 60 5.11 14.41 -25.78
CA LYS A 60 5.08 15.64 -26.57
C LYS A 60 3.69 16.28 -26.55
N ALA A 61 2.64 15.49 -26.77
CA ALA A 61 1.26 15.99 -26.72
C ALA A 61 0.93 16.58 -25.34
N ILE A 62 1.23 15.85 -24.27
CA ILE A 62 0.94 16.30 -22.90
C ILE A 62 1.79 17.53 -22.53
N LYS A 63 3.09 17.56 -22.84
CA LYS A 63 3.96 18.72 -22.57
C LYS A 63 3.44 19.99 -23.26
N GLY A 64 2.99 19.86 -24.50
CA GLY A 64 2.37 20.98 -25.22
C GLY A 64 1.25 21.61 -24.42
N VAL A 65 0.31 20.79 -23.96
CA VAL A 65 -0.84 21.21 -23.14
C VAL A 65 -0.42 21.80 -21.80
N LEU A 66 0.52 21.14 -21.10
CA LEU A 66 0.99 21.63 -19.80
C LEU A 66 1.61 23.03 -19.90
N VAL A 67 2.35 23.30 -20.97
CA VAL A 67 2.96 24.61 -21.23
C VAL A 67 1.91 25.65 -21.68
N GLU A 68 1.09 25.30 -22.65
CA GLU A 68 0.05 26.18 -23.21
C GLU A 68 -0.91 26.68 -22.14
N HIS A 69 -1.42 25.78 -21.33
CA HIS A 69 -2.36 26.08 -20.24
C HIS A 69 -1.66 26.45 -18.92
N ARG A 70 -0.33 26.60 -18.91
CA ARG A 70 0.46 27.02 -17.74
C ARG A 70 0.16 26.19 -16.49
N PHE A 71 0.19 24.87 -16.61
CA PHE A 71 0.14 23.97 -15.44
C PHE A 71 1.37 24.19 -14.57
N ASN A 72 1.18 24.30 -13.25
CA ASN A 72 2.25 24.62 -12.33
C ASN A 72 2.33 23.56 -11.22
N SER A 73 2.81 22.37 -11.59
CA SER A 73 3.05 21.29 -10.66
C SER A 73 4.24 20.46 -11.10
N ASN A 74 5.02 19.99 -10.13
CA ASN A 74 6.14 19.08 -10.35
C ASN A 74 5.75 17.60 -10.10
N SER A 75 4.48 17.34 -9.78
CA SER A 75 4.02 16.02 -9.40
C SER A 75 2.76 15.63 -10.17
N VAL A 76 2.69 14.35 -10.54
CA VAL A 76 1.58 13.79 -11.32
C VAL A 76 0.93 12.63 -10.57
N ALA A 77 -0.40 12.56 -10.65
CA ALA A 77 -1.19 11.40 -10.27
C ALA A 77 -1.81 10.80 -11.54
N PHE A 78 -1.81 9.49 -11.65
CA PHE A 78 -2.45 8.77 -12.74
C PHE A 78 -3.62 7.94 -12.21
N SER A 79 -4.64 7.74 -13.04
CA SER A 79 -5.66 6.75 -12.82
C SER A 79 -5.75 5.84 -14.03
N ILE A 80 -5.42 4.58 -13.83
CA ILE A 80 -5.32 3.56 -14.87
C ILE A 80 -6.70 2.95 -15.11
N SER A 81 -7.06 2.81 -16.38
CA SER A 81 -8.18 1.98 -16.82
C SER A 81 -7.61 0.86 -17.68
N SER A 82 -7.78 -0.41 -17.30
CA SER A 82 -7.26 -1.55 -18.06
C SER A 82 -8.19 -2.74 -17.90
N PRO A 83 -8.52 -3.46 -18.97
CA PRO A 83 -9.29 -4.69 -18.88
C PRO A 83 -8.50 -5.83 -18.19
N ARG A 84 -7.19 -5.69 -18.11
CA ARG A 84 -6.28 -6.62 -17.44
C ARG A 84 -6.17 -6.39 -15.93
N LEU A 85 -6.76 -5.30 -15.42
CA LEU A 85 -6.84 -5.02 -13.99
C LEU A 85 -7.97 -5.84 -13.38
N ALA A 86 -7.63 -6.66 -12.40
CA ALA A 86 -8.59 -7.48 -11.68
C ALA A 86 -8.86 -6.91 -10.28
N THR A 87 -10.12 -6.95 -9.86
CA THR A 87 -10.53 -6.56 -8.50
C THR A 87 -11.32 -7.67 -7.83
N LYS A 88 -11.10 -7.87 -6.52
CA LYS A 88 -11.83 -8.84 -5.73
C LYS A 88 -12.12 -8.29 -4.34
N GLU A 89 -13.37 -8.43 -3.91
CA GLU A 89 -13.76 -8.14 -2.53
C GLU A 89 -13.46 -9.35 -1.67
N VAL A 90 -12.78 -9.15 -0.57
CA VAL A 90 -12.43 -10.21 0.37
C VAL A 90 -12.67 -9.78 1.82
N LEU A 91 -13.00 -10.76 2.66
CA LEU A 91 -13.11 -10.59 4.09
C LEU A 91 -11.85 -11.13 4.74
N ILE A 92 -11.20 -10.31 5.55
CA ILE A 92 -10.03 -10.70 6.32
C ILE A 92 -10.29 -10.48 7.82
N PRO A 93 -9.57 -11.14 8.72
CA PRO A 93 -9.64 -10.82 10.14
C PRO A 93 -9.37 -9.34 10.41
N ASN A 94 -10.00 -8.77 11.45
CA ASN A 94 -9.71 -7.40 11.85
C ASN A 94 -8.30 -7.32 12.46
N VAL A 95 -7.37 -6.81 11.68
CA VAL A 95 -5.96 -6.67 12.04
C VAL A 95 -5.48 -5.23 11.89
N LYS A 96 -4.36 -4.89 12.51
CA LYS A 96 -3.73 -3.57 12.34
C LYS A 96 -3.37 -3.34 10.87
N ALA A 97 -3.50 -2.10 10.41
CA ALA A 97 -3.29 -1.70 9.01
C ALA A 97 -1.95 -2.19 8.41
N ASN A 98 -0.87 -2.22 9.21
CA ASN A 98 0.45 -2.69 8.77
C ASN A 98 0.54 -4.22 8.54
N LYS A 99 -0.48 -4.99 8.96
CA LYS A 99 -0.54 -6.45 8.73
C LYS A 99 -1.39 -6.81 7.51
N ILE A 100 -2.27 -5.91 7.04
CA ILE A 100 -3.19 -6.19 5.93
C ILE A 100 -2.40 -6.53 4.67
N GLU A 101 -1.38 -5.74 4.32
CA GLU A 101 -0.54 -5.97 3.14
C GLU A 101 0.06 -7.39 3.13
N LYS A 102 0.58 -7.86 4.27
CA LYS A 102 1.14 -9.21 4.38
C LYS A 102 0.10 -10.30 4.18
N ILE A 103 -1.12 -10.11 4.71
CA ILE A 103 -2.23 -11.05 4.51
C ILE A 103 -2.64 -11.08 3.04
N VAL A 104 -2.76 -9.92 2.39
CA VAL A 104 -3.12 -9.81 0.98
C VAL A 104 -2.07 -10.50 0.10
N GLN A 105 -0.79 -10.25 0.34
CA GLN A 105 0.31 -10.87 -0.39
C GLN A 105 0.35 -12.40 -0.23
N ALA A 106 0.16 -12.89 1.01
CA ALA A 106 0.18 -14.32 1.29
C ALA A 106 -0.96 -15.11 0.60
N ASN A 107 -2.10 -14.45 0.37
CA ASN A 107 -3.28 -15.10 -0.23
C ASN A 107 -3.53 -14.63 -1.69
N ALA A 108 -2.58 -13.95 -2.29
CA ALA A 108 -2.75 -13.32 -3.61
C ALA A 108 -3.14 -14.31 -4.72
N THR A 109 -2.52 -15.50 -4.74
CA THR A 109 -2.83 -16.57 -5.69
C THR A 109 -4.23 -17.17 -5.53
N GLU A 110 -4.78 -17.11 -4.32
CA GLU A 110 -6.17 -17.51 -4.05
C GLU A 110 -7.16 -16.46 -4.56
N TYR A 111 -6.77 -15.19 -4.51
CA TYR A 111 -7.62 -14.09 -4.96
C TYR A 111 -7.66 -14.00 -6.48
N PHE A 112 -6.53 -14.18 -7.14
CA PHE A 112 -6.39 -14.04 -8.58
C PHE A 112 -5.62 -15.23 -9.18
N PRO A 113 -6.19 -15.92 -10.19
CA PRO A 113 -5.54 -17.05 -10.86
C PRO A 113 -4.54 -16.55 -11.94
N VAL A 114 -3.57 -15.70 -11.54
CA VAL A 114 -2.56 -15.11 -12.42
C VAL A 114 -1.16 -15.26 -11.80
N ASN A 115 -0.12 -15.11 -12.64
CA ASN A 115 1.26 -15.11 -12.14
C ASN A 115 1.54 -13.86 -11.30
N MET A 116 1.64 -14.03 -9.98
CA MET A 116 1.80 -12.92 -9.04
C MET A 116 3.13 -12.17 -9.20
N ASP A 117 4.13 -12.74 -9.82
CA ASP A 117 5.41 -12.07 -10.06
C ASP A 117 5.30 -10.97 -11.14
N GLU A 118 4.31 -11.07 -12.01
CA GLU A 118 4.03 -10.10 -13.07
C GLU A 118 3.03 -9.02 -12.66
N TYR A 119 2.41 -9.15 -11.47
CA TYR A 119 1.36 -8.25 -10.99
C TYR A 119 1.78 -7.46 -9.75
N ILE A 120 1.32 -6.23 -9.69
CA ILE A 120 1.35 -5.39 -8.50
C ILE A 120 -0.02 -5.47 -7.84
N ILE A 121 -0.03 -5.81 -6.55
CA ILE A 121 -1.26 -5.96 -5.77
C ILE A 121 -1.31 -4.87 -4.73
N GLN A 122 -2.49 -4.24 -4.63
CA GLN A 122 -2.81 -3.25 -3.62
C GLN A 122 -4.20 -3.50 -3.04
N HIS A 123 -4.51 -2.83 -1.94
CA HIS A 123 -5.80 -2.99 -1.29
C HIS A 123 -6.35 -1.66 -0.76
N THR A 124 -7.67 -1.61 -0.65
CA THR A 124 -8.41 -0.53 0.03
C THR A 124 -9.31 -1.15 1.08
N VAL A 125 -9.28 -0.63 2.30
CA VAL A 125 -10.24 -1.02 3.33
C VAL A 125 -11.56 -0.32 3.05
N LEU A 126 -12.62 -1.11 2.86
CA LEU A 126 -13.95 -0.60 2.56
C LEU A 126 -14.75 -0.36 3.85
N GLN A 127 -14.76 -1.35 4.75
CA GLN A 127 -15.59 -1.33 5.94
C GLN A 127 -15.12 -2.34 6.99
N GLU A 128 -15.31 -2.04 8.28
CA GLU A 128 -15.29 -3.05 9.34
C GLU A 128 -16.70 -3.63 9.47
N ILE A 129 -16.82 -4.95 9.49
CA ILE A 129 -18.09 -5.66 9.64
C ILE A 129 -17.99 -6.68 10.78
N GLU A 130 -19.14 -7.04 11.31
CA GLU A 130 -19.26 -8.19 12.21
C GLU A 130 -19.82 -9.38 11.42
N ASP A 131 -19.08 -10.47 11.38
CA ASP A 131 -19.48 -11.69 10.70
C ASP A 131 -19.30 -12.88 11.66
N GLN A 132 -20.38 -13.59 11.93
CA GLN A 132 -20.43 -14.70 12.88
C GLN A 132 -19.85 -14.36 14.28
N GLY A 133 -20.15 -13.15 14.78
CA GLY A 133 -19.66 -12.68 16.09
C GLY A 133 -18.19 -12.29 16.11
N GLN A 134 -17.52 -12.25 14.95
CA GLN A 134 -16.14 -11.81 14.81
C GLN A 134 -16.05 -10.53 13.99
N LYS A 135 -15.22 -9.60 14.46
CA LYS A 135 -14.90 -8.40 13.68
C LYS A 135 -13.98 -8.76 12.51
N LYS A 136 -14.41 -8.42 11.31
CA LYS A 136 -13.67 -8.61 10.05
C LYS A 136 -13.55 -7.30 9.31
N LEU A 137 -12.54 -7.19 8.46
CA LEU A 137 -12.40 -6.11 7.51
C LEU A 137 -12.86 -6.58 6.14
N LYS A 138 -13.77 -5.84 5.53
CA LYS A 138 -14.09 -5.95 4.11
C LYS A 138 -13.10 -5.08 3.35
N ILE A 139 -12.31 -5.68 2.49
CA ILE A 139 -11.31 -4.98 1.67
C ILE A 139 -11.57 -5.23 0.19
N MET A 140 -11.23 -4.26 -0.63
CA MET A 140 -11.08 -4.43 -2.08
C MET A 140 -9.62 -4.68 -2.38
N VAL A 141 -9.30 -5.80 -3.00
CA VAL A 141 -7.97 -6.10 -3.50
C VAL A 141 -7.97 -5.85 -5.00
N ALA A 142 -6.96 -5.15 -5.49
CA ALA A 142 -6.76 -4.86 -6.90
C ALA A 142 -5.39 -5.38 -7.34
N ALA A 143 -5.36 -6.06 -8.48
CA ALA A 143 -4.16 -6.57 -9.12
C ALA A 143 -4.04 -5.98 -10.53
N VAL A 144 -2.89 -5.41 -10.86
CA VAL A 144 -2.58 -4.83 -12.16
C VAL A 144 -1.25 -5.36 -12.68
N PRO A 145 -1.09 -5.66 -13.99
CA PRO A 145 0.19 -6.07 -14.54
C PRO A 145 1.26 -5.00 -14.31
N SER A 146 2.46 -5.42 -13.93
CA SER A 146 3.58 -4.50 -13.63
C SER A 146 3.92 -3.63 -14.83
N GLU A 147 3.88 -4.17 -16.04
CA GLU A 147 4.16 -3.44 -17.29
C GLU A 147 3.20 -2.25 -17.52
N VAL A 148 1.92 -2.42 -17.15
CA VAL A 148 0.95 -1.33 -17.22
C VAL A 148 1.40 -0.18 -16.33
N VAL A 149 1.71 -0.45 -15.07
CA VAL A 149 2.13 0.59 -14.12
C VAL A 149 3.47 1.21 -14.56
N GLU A 150 4.43 0.39 -14.98
CA GLU A 150 5.76 0.84 -15.43
C GLU A 150 5.65 1.84 -16.58
N SER A 151 4.75 1.64 -17.54
CA SER A 151 4.54 2.56 -18.68
C SER A 151 4.14 3.98 -18.23
N TYR A 152 3.34 4.11 -17.16
CA TYR A 152 2.98 5.42 -16.57
C TYR A 152 4.14 6.08 -15.83
N TYR A 153 5.02 5.29 -15.21
CA TYR A 153 6.25 5.83 -14.62
C TYR A 153 7.22 6.31 -15.68
N ASP A 154 7.32 5.61 -16.82
CA ASP A 154 8.14 6.03 -17.96
C ASP A 154 7.59 7.31 -18.57
N LEU A 155 6.27 7.44 -18.72
CA LEU A 155 5.64 8.70 -19.16
C LEU A 155 5.94 9.84 -18.18
N ALA A 156 5.80 9.64 -16.88
CA ALA A 156 6.10 10.66 -15.88
C ALA A 156 7.56 11.12 -15.98
N LYS A 157 8.49 10.18 -16.16
CA LYS A 157 9.91 10.45 -16.38
C LYS A 157 10.13 11.28 -17.66
N ALA A 158 9.48 10.91 -18.77
CA ALA A 158 9.53 11.64 -20.03
C ALA A 158 8.96 13.06 -19.88
N LEU A 159 7.89 13.24 -19.09
CA LEU A 159 7.32 14.55 -18.75
C LEU A 159 8.19 15.41 -17.82
N GLY A 160 9.15 14.79 -17.11
CA GLY A 160 9.93 15.45 -16.07
C GLY A 160 9.15 15.67 -14.76
N LEU A 161 8.07 14.90 -14.54
CA LEU A 161 7.21 14.99 -13.38
C LEU A 161 7.51 13.85 -12.39
N LYS A 162 7.30 14.13 -11.11
CA LYS A 162 7.37 13.11 -10.05
C LYS A 162 6.04 12.40 -9.95
N VAL A 163 6.02 11.07 -10.00
CA VAL A 163 4.82 10.31 -9.68
C VAL A 163 4.49 10.50 -8.20
N ALA A 164 3.31 11.06 -7.94
CA ALA A 164 2.76 11.17 -6.60
C ALA A 164 1.94 9.92 -6.27
N PHE A 165 1.07 9.50 -7.20
CA PHE A 165 0.19 8.35 -7.05
C PHE A 165 -0.09 7.70 -8.41
N VAL A 166 -0.28 6.39 -8.40
CA VAL A 166 -0.88 5.63 -9.50
C VAL A 166 -2.07 4.86 -8.93
N ASP A 167 -3.26 5.28 -9.29
CA ASP A 167 -4.52 4.68 -8.89
C ASP A 167 -5.19 3.97 -10.07
N TYR A 168 -6.35 3.36 -9.86
CA TYR A 168 -7.16 2.82 -10.94
C TYR A 168 -8.56 3.46 -10.96
N ALA A 169 -9.16 3.49 -12.15
CA ALA A 169 -10.41 4.22 -12.41
C ALA A 169 -11.55 3.83 -11.45
N GLY A 170 -11.63 2.55 -11.08
CA GLY A 170 -12.64 2.06 -10.16
C GLY A 170 -12.51 2.64 -8.76
N ASN A 171 -11.31 2.66 -8.17
CA ASN A 171 -11.09 3.28 -6.86
C ASN A 171 -11.28 4.79 -6.95
N SER A 172 -10.69 5.42 -7.97
CA SER A 172 -10.85 6.86 -8.17
C SER A 172 -12.32 7.27 -8.24
N THR A 173 -13.14 6.56 -9.00
CA THR A 173 -14.59 6.80 -9.08
C THR A 173 -15.27 6.57 -7.73
N TYR A 174 -14.92 5.49 -7.03
CA TYR A 174 -15.42 5.21 -5.69
C TYR A 174 -15.17 6.35 -4.71
N GLN A 175 -13.94 6.88 -4.68
CA GLN A 175 -13.56 7.94 -3.74
C GLN A 175 -14.39 9.23 -3.89
N ILE A 176 -14.82 9.56 -5.10
CA ILE A 176 -15.68 10.71 -5.36
C ILE A 176 -17.14 10.37 -5.10
N MET A 177 -17.59 9.23 -5.63
CA MET A 177 -19.01 8.89 -5.62
C MET A 177 -19.54 8.56 -4.23
N LYS A 178 -18.74 8.00 -3.33
CA LYS A 178 -19.14 7.77 -1.94
C LYS A 178 -19.58 9.03 -1.18
N GLN A 179 -19.22 10.22 -1.68
CA GLN A 179 -19.65 11.51 -1.10
C GLN A 179 -20.91 12.07 -1.77
N GLN A 180 -21.30 11.53 -2.93
CA GLN A 180 -22.44 12.01 -3.71
C GLN A 180 -23.72 11.25 -3.43
N ILE A 181 -23.58 9.95 -3.12
CA ILE A 181 -24.69 9.01 -2.92
C ILE A 181 -25.15 8.99 -1.46
N GLY A 182 -26.39 8.55 -1.23
CA GLY A 182 -26.98 8.37 0.10
C GLY A 182 -26.69 6.99 0.70
N GLU A 183 -27.41 6.66 1.77
CA GLU A 183 -27.27 5.36 2.46
C GLU A 183 -27.98 4.21 1.72
N GLU A 184 -28.89 4.54 0.81
CA GLU A 184 -29.62 3.57 0.00
C GLU A 184 -28.72 2.79 -0.96
N VAL A 185 -29.17 1.61 -1.36
CA VAL A 185 -28.46 0.81 -2.38
C VAL A 185 -28.52 1.54 -3.72
N SER A 186 -27.36 1.99 -4.16
CA SER A 186 -27.20 2.83 -5.34
C SER A 186 -26.27 2.20 -6.36
N LEU A 187 -26.66 2.31 -7.64
CA LEU A 187 -25.88 1.92 -8.80
C LEU A 187 -25.23 3.17 -9.41
N VAL A 188 -23.94 3.13 -9.67
CA VAL A 188 -23.22 4.17 -10.42
C VAL A 188 -22.68 3.55 -11.70
N ILE A 189 -23.08 4.10 -12.82
CA ILE A 189 -22.70 3.69 -14.17
C ILE A 189 -21.80 4.77 -14.74
N GLN A 190 -20.58 4.41 -15.13
CA GLN A 190 -19.64 5.27 -15.82
C GLN A 190 -19.31 4.65 -17.18
N VAL A 191 -19.86 5.23 -18.23
CA VAL A 191 -19.63 4.75 -19.61
C VAL A 191 -18.46 5.51 -20.19
N GLU A 192 -17.37 4.80 -20.43
CA GLU A 192 -16.19 5.26 -21.13
C GLU A 192 -16.23 4.85 -22.61
N ASN A 193 -15.14 5.07 -23.35
CA ASN A 193 -15.13 4.73 -24.76
C ASN A 193 -15.28 3.22 -25.01
N ASP A 194 -14.41 2.42 -24.41
CA ASP A 194 -14.32 0.97 -24.68
C ASP A 194 -14.90 0.09 -23.57
N GLY A 195 -15.37 0.69 -22.50
CA GLY A 195 -15.89 -0.05 -21.36
C GLY A 195 -16.83 0.76 -20.49
N THR A 196 -17.56 0.05 -19.66
CA THR A 196 -18.46 0.63 -18.66
C THR A 196 -18.05 0.15 -17.28
N VAL A 197 -17.74 1.06 -16.38
CA VAL A 197 -17.47 0.77 -14.97
C VAL A 197 -18.79 0.85 -14.21
N ILE A 198 -19.09 -0.20 -13.48
CA ILE A 198 -20.29 -0.35 -12.67
C ILE A 198 -19.86 -0.48 -11.22
N ASN A 199 -20.35 0.42 -10.38
CA ASN A 199 -20.15 0.40 -8.94
C ASN A 199 -21.52 0.33 -8.24
N ILE A 200 -21.68 -0.63 -7.32
CA ILE A 200 -22.87 -0.72 -6.47
C ILE A 200 -22.46 -0.37 -5.05
N PHE A 201 -23.21 0.52 -4.44
CA PHE A 201 -22.97 1.03 -3.09
C PHE A 201 -24.15 0.68 -2.17
N LYS A 202 -23.84 0.49 -0.90
CA LYS A 202 -24.80 0.46 0.19
C LYS A 202 -24.19 1.19 1.37
N GLU A 203 -24.92 2.13 1.97
CA GLU A 203 -24.43 2.91 3.12
C GLU A 203 -23.09 3.63 2.80
N ASN A 204 -22.96 4.18 1.61
CA ASN A 204 -21.76 4.83 1.08
C ASN A 204 -20.51 3.90 0.94
N VAL A 205 -20.68 2.61 1.14
CA VAL A 205 -19.61 1.60 1.01
C VAL A 205 -19.77 0.84 -0.29
N LEU A 206 -18.67 0.70 -1.03
CA LEU A 206 -18.62 -0.09 -2.26
C LEU A 206 -18.93 -1.56 -1.95
N GLN A 207 -19.96 -2.10 -2.58
CA GLN A 207 -20.37 -3.49 -2.42
C GLN A 207 -19.93 -4.37 -3.57
N LEU A 208 -19.96 -3.83 -4.78
CA LEU A 208 -19.55 -4.53 -6.00
C LEU A 208 -18.97 -3.53 -6.99
N GLN A 209 -17.88 -3.92 -7.63
CA GLN A 209 -17.30 -3.22 -8.77
C GLN A 209 -17.11 -4.19 -9.92
N ARG A 210 -17.54 -3.81 -11.11
CA ARG A 210 -17.34 -4.58 -12.34
C ARG A 210 -17.03 -3.64 -13.49
N MET A 211 -16.19 -4.10 -14.40
CA MET A 211 -15.96 -3.49 -15.69
C MET A 211 -16.61 -4.38 -16.76
N VAL A 212 -17.41 -3.76 -17.59
CA VAL A 212 -18.08 -4.39 -18.74
C VAL A 212 -17.32 -3.91 -19.98
N PRO A 213 -16.80 -4.80 -20.86
CA PRO A 213 -16.00 -4.42 -22.02
C PRO A 213 -16.87 -3.91 -23.19
N TYR A 214 -17.81 -3.03 -22.88
CA TYR A 214 -18.71 -2.38 -23.83
C TYR A 214 -18.86 -0.91 -23.42
N GLY A 215 -18.64 -0.01 -24.35
CA GLY A 215 -18.66 1.42 -24.09
C GLY A 215 -19.27 2.24 -25.22
N LYS A 216 -18.99 3.52 -25.20
CA LYS A 216 -19.51 4.51 -26.15
C LYS A 216 -19.06 4.23 -27.60
N SER A 217 -17.89 3.64 -27.82
CA SER A 217 -17.36 3.34 -29.16
C SER A 217 -18.32 2.55 -30.03
N MET A 218 -19.05 1.61 -29.45
CA MET A 218 -20.08 0.85 -30.20
C MET A 218 -21.15 1.74 -30.78
N LEU A 219 -21.62 2.73 -30.00
CA LEU A 219 -22.61 3.70 -30.43
C LEU A 219 -22.05 4.64 -31.49
N VAL A 220 -20.83 5.16 -31.27
CA VAL A 220 -20.18 6.05 -32.24
C VAL A 220 -19.97 5.34 -33.57
N ASN A 221 -19.49 4.09 -33.54
CA ASN A 221 -19.29 3.27 -34.75
C ASN A 221 -20.60 3.03 -35.50
N ALA A 222 -21.68 2.70 -34.78
CA ALA A 222 -23.00 2.54 -35.42
C ALA A 222 -23.49 3.83 -36.10
N VAL A 223 -23.20 5.00 -35.53
CA VAL A 223 -23.50 6.30 -36.17
C VAL A 223 -22.59 6.55 -37.37
N MET A 224 -21.29 6.24 -37.25
CA MET A 224 -20.34 6.35 -38.37
C MET A 224 -20.82 5.51 -39.56
N ASP A 225 -21.19 4.26 -39.31
CA ASP A 225 -21.65 3.30 -40.34
C ASP A 225 -22.97 3.76 -40.98
N LYS A 226 -23.96 4.12 -40.15
CA LYS A 226 -25.30 4.52 -40.61
C LYS A 226 -25.28 5.80 -41.45
N TYR A 227 -24.45 6.78 -41.07
CA TYR A 227 -24.44 8.10 -41.68
C TYR A 227 -23.20 8.40 -42.54
N GLY A 228 -22.24 7.45 -42.65
CA GLY A 228 -20.99 7.64 -43.41
C GLY A 228 -20.10 8.74 -42.82
N LEU A 229 -20.09 8.91 -41.52
CA LEU A 229 -19.40 9.99 -40.83
C LEU A 229 -18.03 9.55 -40.29
N LYS A 230 -17.12 10.50 -40.13
CA LYS A 230 -15.90 10.30 -39.31
C LYS A 230 -16.23 10.40 -37.82
N TYR A 231 -15.35 9.88 -36.98
CA TYR A 231 -15.52 9.76 -35.54
C TYR A 231 -15.98 11.07 -34.86
N ASP A 232 -15.30 12.18 -35.12
CA ASP A 232 -15.60 13.48 -34.50
C ASP A 232 -16.99 13.99 -34.90
N ALA A 233 -17.34 13.85 -36.19
CA ALA A 233 -18.65 14.25 -36.72
C ALA A 233 -19.77 13.36 -36.14
N ALA A 234 -19.53 12.04 -35.98
CA ALA A 234 -20.47 11.13 -35.38
C ALA A 234 -20.69 11.44 -33.89
N THR A 235 -19.61 11.74 -33.16
CA THR A 235 -19.66 12.14 -31.74
C THR A 235 -20.44 13.45 -31.57
N THR A 236 -20.15 14.44 -32.41
CA THR A 236 -20.84 15.75 -32.42
C THR A 236 -22.34 15.58 -32.73
N LYS A 237 -22.65 14.71 -33.69
CA LYS A 237 -24.05 14.38 -34.03
C LYS A 237 -24.82 13.76 -32.85
N LEU A 238 -24.19 12.82 -32.14
CA LEU A 238 -24.76 12.19 -30.94
C LEU A 238 -25.03 13.17 -29.79
N GLN A 239 -24.22 14.21 -29.67
CA GLN A 239 -24.42 15.25 -28.64
C GLN A 239 -25.53 16.25 -29.03
N ASN A 240 -25.65 16.55 -30.32
CA ASN A 240 -26.54 17.59 -30.79
C ASN A 240 -27.95 17.08 -31.19
N GLU A 241 -28.04 15.83 -31.64
CA GLU A 241 -29.29 15.23 -32.12
C GLU A 241 -29.71 14.04 -31.23
N THR A 242 -31.01 13.80 -31.12
CA THR A 242 -31.56 12.62 -30.43
C THR A 242 -31.63 11.48 -31.43
N LEU A 243 -30.57 10.67 -31.50
CA LEU A 243 -30.47 9.52 -32.41
C LEU A 243 -30.91 8.21 -31.73
N LEU A 244 -30.98 8.20 -30.41
CA LEU A 244 -31.36 7.02 -29.64
C LEU A 244 -32.87 6.99 -29.42
N HIS A 245 -33.47 5.87 -29.69
CA HIS A 245 -34.85 5.58 -29.31
C HIS A 245 -34.93 5.29 -27.81
N SER A 246 -36.12 5.41 -27.26
CA SER A 246 -36.33 5.21 -25.82
C SER A 246 -36.25 3.73 -25.40
N ARG A 247 -36.30 2.80 -26.36
CA ARG A 247 -36.17 1.35 -26.17
C ARG A 247 -35.48 0.72 -27.38
N PHE A 248 -35.05 -0.53 -27.22
CA PHE A 248 -34.54 -1.32 -28.32
C PHE A 248 -35.72 -1.79 -29.21
N ASP A 249 -35.76 -1.27 -30.39
CA ASP A 249 -36.86 -1.47 -31.36
C ASP A 249 -36.39 -1.86 -32.78
N GLY A 250 -35.13 -2.25 -32.90
CA GLY A 250 -34.49 -2.65 -34.17
C GLY A 250 -33.77 -1.52 -34.89
N ASP A 251 -33.76 -0.27 -34.38
CA ASP A 251 -32.92 0.80 -34.94
C ASP A 251 -31.42 0.51 -34.70
N GLU A 252 -30.60 0.50 -35.74
CA GLU A 252 -29.18 0.09 -35.71
C GLU A 252 -28.36 0.85 -34.66
N VAL A 253 -28.57 2.16 -34.56
CA VAL A 253 -27.84 3.02 -33.62
C VAL A 253 -28.20 2.67 -32.19
N THR A 254 -29.51 2.52 -31.91
CA THR A 254 -30.01 2.15 -30.59
C THR A 254 -29.60 0.72 -30.22
N GLU A 255 -29.72 -0.22 -31.16
CA GLU A 255 -29.35 -1.64 -30.98
C GLU A 255 -27.88 -1.85 -30.64
N SER A 256 -26.99 -0.97 -31.10
CA SER A 256 -25.56 -1.05 -30.79
C SER A 256 -25.25 -1.09 -29.29
N LEU A 257 -26.16 -0.55 -28.46
CA LEU A 257 -26.02 -0.51 -27.00
C LEU A 257 -26.65 -1.72 -26.29
N ARG A 258 -27.30 -2.65 -27.00
CA ARG A 258 -28.03 -3.79 -26.40
C ARG A 258 -27.11 -4.68 -25.56
N TYR A 259 -25.91 -4.99 -26.05
CA TYR A 259 -24.95 -5.81 -25.31
C TYR A 259 -24.46 -5.14 -24.03
N MET A 260 -24.22 -3.82 -24.08
CA MET A 260 -23.86 -3.04 -22.90
C MET A 260 -24.97 -3.08 -21.85
N ALA A 261 -26.21 -2.74 -22.23
CA ALA A 261 -27.36 -2.74 -21.32
C ALA A 261 -27.64 -4.14 -20.74
N SER A 262 -27.55 -5.19 -21.57
CA SER A 262 -27.69 -6.58 -21.12
C SER A 262 -26.63 -6.99 -20.09
N ASN A 263 -25.38 -6.57 -20.27
CA ASN A 263 -24.32 -6.87 -19.31
C ASN A 263 -24.48 -6.07 -18.01
N ILE A 264 -24.94 -4.82 -18.08
CA ILE A 264 -25.31 -4.05 -16.88
C ILE A 264 -26.40 -4.77 -16.10
N ASN A 265 -27.46 -5.22 -16.78
CA ASN A 265 -28.54 -6.00 -16.15
C ASN A 265 -28.01 -7.28 -15.47
N ARG A 266 -27.10 -8.03 -16.10
CA ARG A 266 -26.47 -9.20 -15.47
C ARG A 266 -25.74 -8.87 -14.18
N VAL A 267 -25.04 -7.73 -14.13
CA VAL A 267 -24.36 -7.27 -12.89
C VAL A 267 -25.38 -6.92 -11.81
N ILE A 268 -26.48 -6.26 -12.18
CA ILE A 268 -27.60 -5.94 -11.29
C ILE A 268 -28.20 -7.23 -10.73
N ASP A 269 -28.57 -8.16 -11.60
CA ASP A 269 -29.19 -9.44 -11.23
C ASP A 269 -28.28 -10.27 -10.33
N TYR A 270 -26.99 -10.32 -10.64
CA TYR A 270 -26.00 -10.99 -9.79
C TYR A 270 -25.99 -10.38 -8.38
N TYR A 271 -25.97 -9.07 -8.26
CA TYR A 271 -25.95 -8.40 -6.96
C TYR A 271 -27.25 -8.63 -6.18
N VAL A 272 -28.40 -8.42 -6.82
CA VAL A 272 -29.73 -8.57 -6.22
C VAL A 272 -29.97 -10.01 -5.76
N SER A 273 -29.66 -11.00 -6.60
CA SER A 273 -29.85 -12.42 -6.26
C SER A 273 -28.99 -12.86 -5.08
N ARG A 274 -27.74 -12.38 -5.02
CA ARG A 274 -26.81 -12.74 -3.95
C ARG A 274 -27.12 -12.07 -2.62
N ASN A 275 -27.49 -10.79 -2.66
CA ASN A 275 -27.66 -9.97 -1.45
C ASN A 275 -29.14 -9.85 -1.02
N ARG A 276 -30.08 -10.28 -1.86
CA ARG A 276 -31.55 -10.18 -1.64
C ARG A 276 -32.00 -8.75 -1.32
N VAL A 277 -31.34 -7.77 -1.94
CA VAL A 277 -31.62 -6.34 -1.75
C VAL A 277 -31.72 -5.70 -3.12
N SER A 278 -32.80 -4.93 -3.36
CA SER A 278 -33.00 -4.22 -4.61
C SER A 278 -32.16 -2.95 -4.67
N ILE A 279 -31.75 -2.57 -5.89
CA ILE A 279 -31.14 -1.26 -6.16
C ILE A 279 -32.23 -0.20 -6.17
N GLN A 280 -32.03 0.87 -5.42
CA GLN A 280 -33.06 1.89 -5.21
C GLN A 280 -32.83 3.12 -6.08
N LYS A 281 -31.58 3.43 -6.40
CA LYS A 281 -31.21 4.57 -7.26
C LYS A 281 -30.09 4.19 -8.23
N ALA A 282 -30.13 4.78 -9.39
CA ALA A 282 -29.04 4.68 -10.36
C ALA A 282 -28.55 6.07 -10.76
N TYR A 283 -27.26 6.19 -10.92
CA TYR A 283 -26.56 7.41 -11.31
C TYR A 283 -25.72 7.16 -12.56
N LEU A 284 -25.77 8.10 -13.50
CA LEU A 284 -24.90 8.11 -14.67
C LEU A 284 -23.87 9.24 -14.54
N ILE A 285 -22.62 8.93 -14.79
CA ILE A 285 -21.50 9.86 -14.78
C ILE A 285 -20.63 9.70 -16.04
N GLY A 286 -19.76 10.66 -16.29
CA GLY A 286 -18.83 10.64 -17.42
C GLY A 286 -19.39 11.32 -18.68
N HIS A 287 -18.64 11.18 -19.77
CA HIS A 287 -18.97 11.86 -21.04
C HIS A 287 -20.29 11.40 -21.69
N SER A 288 -20.69 10.17 -21.45
CA SER A 288 -21.96 9.64 -22.00
C SER A 288 -23.19 10.39 -21.50
N THR A 289 -23.08 11.17 -20.41
CA THR A 289 -24.15 12.03 -19.90
C THR A 289 -24.55 13.15 -20.90
N THR A 290 -23.69 13.46 -21.88
CA THR A 290 -23.95 14.47 -22.92
C THR A 290 -24.70 13.90 -24.12
N ILE A 291 -24.80 12.57 -24.26
CA ILE A 291 -25.50 11.92 -25.39
C ILE A 291 -27.00 12.01 -25.18
N LYS A 292 -27.68 12.64 -26.15
CA LYS A 292 -29.14 12.81 -26.09
C LYS A 292 -29.87 11.48 -26.22
N GLY A 293 -30.85 11.24 -25.35
CA GLY A 293 -31.65 10.00 -25.32
C GLY A 293 -31.01 8.86 -24.53
N PHE A 294 -29.70 8.94 -24.20
CA PHE A 294 -28.97 7.84 -23.57
C PHE A 294 -29.50 7.49 -22.16
N VAL A 295 -29.75 8.50 -21.33
CA VAL A 295 -30.33 8.29 -19.98
C VAL A 295 -31.71 7.65 -20.07
N THR A 296 -32.54 8.11 -21.02
CA THR A 296 -33.90 7.60 -21.21
C THR A 296 -33.88 6.14 -21.64
N LEU A 297 -33.04 5.80 -22.63
CA LEU A 297 -32.89 4.41 -23.08
C LEU A 297 -32.44 3.52 -21.92
N LEU A 298 -31.35 3.87 -21.23
CA LEU A 298 -30.86 3.05 -20.12
C LEU A 298 -31.89 2.93 -18.99
N SER A 299 -32.58 4.01 -18.65
CA SER A 299 -33.61 3.99 -17.61
C SER A 299 -34.72 3.00 -17.93
N ASN A 300 -35.17 2.96 -19.20
CA ASN A 300 -36.20 2.03 -19.65
C ASN A 300 -35.71 0.58 -19.70
N GLU A 301 -34.49 0.36 -20.19
CA GLU A 301 -33.92 -0.98 -20.35
C GLU A 301 -33.47 -1.62 -19.01
N LEU A 302 -33.04 -0.81 -18.05
CA LEU A 302 -32.70 -1.26 -16.71
C LEU A 302 -33.91 -1.24 -15.76
N ASN A 303 -35.06 -0.79 -16.25
CA ASN A 303 -36.33 -0.67 -15.49
C ASN A 303 -36.14 0.08 -14.14
N MET A 304 -35.33 1.13 -14.15
CA MET A 304 -35.11 1.98 -12.99
C MET A 304 -34.78 3.42 -13.39
N PRO A 305 -35.16 4.42 -12.57
CA PRO A 305 -34.84 5.81 -12.87
C PRO A 305 -33.32 6.02 -12.71
N ILE A 306 -32.72 6.62 -13.74
CA ILE A 306 -31.31 6.99 -13.75
C ILE A 306 -31.17 8.50 -13.62
N THR A 307 -30.42 8.93 -12.61
CA THR A 307 -30.13 10.35 -12.37
C THR A 307 -28.76 10.69 -12.93
N LYS A 308 -28.69 11.72 -13.74
CA LYS A 308 -27.45 12.30 -14.19
C LYS A 308 -26.82 13.11 -13.07
N VAL A 309 -25.55 12.86 -12.76
CA VAL A 309 -24.82 13.67 -11.78
C VAL A 309 -24.30 14.93 -12.48
N GLU A 310 -24.74 16.10 -12.02
CA GLU A 310 -24.36 17.38 -12.63
C GLU A 310 -23.33 18.17 -11.81
N SER A 311 -23.30 17.96 -10.49
CA SER A 311 -22.34 18.60 -9.58
C SER A 311 -21.72 17.61 -8.62
N LEU A 312 -20.55 17.93 -8.06
CA LEU A 312 -19.79 17.07 -7.16
C LEU A 312 -19.58 17.74 -5.80
N LYS A 313 -20.16 17.18 -4.74
CA LYS A 313 -19.92 17.60 -3.37
C LYS A 313 -18.43 17.42 -3.01
N GLY A 314 -17.85 18.34 -2.26
CA GLY A 314 -16.45 18.26 -1.85
C GLY A 314 -15.44 18.70 -2.92
N ILE A 315 -15.92 19.07 -4.12
CA ILE A 315 -15.10 19.63 -5.19
C ILE A 315 -15.38 21.13 -5.29
N VAL A 316 -14.34 21.93 -5.19
CA VAL A 316 -14.41 23.39 -5.23
C VAL A 316 -13.63 23.88 -6.46
N LEU A 317 -14.20 24.81 -7.20
CA LEU A 317 -13.49 25.48 -8.28
C LEU A 317 -12.66 26.65 -7.75
N ASP A 318 -11.43 26.77 -8.23
CA ASP A 318 -10.62 27.97 -8.00
C ASP A 318 -11.34 29.18 -8.61
N LYS A 319 -11.31 30.33 -7.93
CA LYS A 319 -11.92 31.57 -8.44
C LYS A 319 -11.39 32.02 -9.81
N LYS A 320 -10.21 31.56 -10.19
CA LYS A 320 -9.54 31.82 -11.47
C LYS A 320 -9.64 30.63 -12.44
N ALA A 321 -10.28 29.55 -12.04
CA ALA A 321 -10.42 28.38 -12.90
C ALA A 321 -11.45 28.65 -13.99
N TYR A 322 -11.09 28.36 -15.22
CA TYR A 322 -12.05 28.27 -16.31
C TYR A 322 -12.48 26.81 -16.45
N VAL A 323 -13.49 26.43 -15.70
CA VAL A 323 -14.08 25.09 -15.72
C VAL A 323 -15.59 25.25 -15.65
N GLU A 324 -16.29 24.72 -16.62
CA GLU A 324 -17.74 24.58 -16.52
C GLU A 324 -18.07 23.46 -15.53
N GLU A 325 -18.90 23.74 -14.51
CA GLU A 325 -19.27 22.76 -13.49
C GLU A 325 -19.90 21.49 -14.09
N ALA A 326 -20.68 21.64 -15.14
CA ALA A 326 -21.28 20.51 -15.87
C ALA A 326 -20.23 19.55 -16.47
N THR A 327 -19.01 19.99 -16.70
CA THR A 327 -17.92 19.15 -17.23
C THR A 327 -17.11 18.45 -16.13
N LEU A 328 -17.21 18.89 -14.87
CA LEU A 328 -16.46 18.27 -13.77
C LEU A 328 -16.78 16.81 -13.56
N THR A 329 -18.01 16.38 -13.82
CA THR A 329 -18.41 14.98 -13.72
C THR A 329 -17.71 14.09 -14.74
N SER A 330 -17.20 14.65 -15.83
CA SER A 330 -16.36 13.92 -16.78
C SER A 330 -14.93 13.71 -16.30
N TYR A 331 -14.51 14.43 -15.24
CA TYR A 331 -13.20 14.33 -14.61
C TYR A 331 -13.23 13.56 -13.27
N VAL A 332 -14.32 12.83 -12.95
CA VAL A 332 -14.48 12.09 -11.68
C VAL A 332 -13.25 11.21 -11.40
N THR A 333 -12.74 10.54 -12.40
CA THR A 333 -11.57 9.66 -12.28
C THR A 333 -10.29 10.46 -11.97
N ASN A 334 -10.08 11.62 -12.63
CA ASN A 334 -8.95 12.51 -12.32
C ASN A 334 -9.02 13.04 -10.89
N LEU A 335 -10.22 13.45 -10.47
CA LEU A 335 -10.46 14.02 -9.14
C LEU A 335 -10.24 12.97 -8.04
N GLY A 336 -10.72 11.76 -8.27
CA GLY A 336 -10.63 10.65 -7.31
C GLY A 336 -9.20 10.13 -7.12
N ALA A 337 -8.39 10.14 -8.18
CA ALA A 337 -7.00 9.67 -8.15
C ALA A 337 -6.12 10.40 -7.11
N VAL A 338 -6.56 11.55 -6.60
CA VAL A 338 -5.83 12.31 -5.58
C VAL A 338 -6.51 12.29 -4.20
N VAL A 339 -7.70 11.71 -4.08
CA VAL A 339 -8.47 11.72 -2.81
C VAL A 339 -7.95 10.68 -1.83
N ASP A 340 -7.98 9.42 -2.21
CA ASP A 340 -7.48 8.31 -1.42
C ASP A 340 -7.01 7.18 -2.35
N PRO A 341 -5.86 7.38 -3.03
CA PRO A 341 -5.36 6.46 -4.03
C PRO A 341 -4.89 5.15 -3.40
N VAL A 342 -5.04 4.07 -4.12
CA VAL A 342 -4.48 2.75 -3.79
C VAL A 342 -2.96 2.73 -3.91
N ASP A 343 -2.42 3.51 -4.83
CA ASP A 343 -1.00 3.77 -5.09
C ASP A 343 -0.20 2.54 -5.53
N PHE A 344 -0.33 2.18 -6.79
CA PHE A 344 0.48 1.13 -7.41
C PHE A 344 1.91 1.62 -7.67
N VAL A 345 2.86 1.10 -6.92
CA VAL A 345 4.28 1.43 -7.09
C VAL A 345 5.05 0.20 -7.56
N PRO A 346 5.83 0.26 -8.65
CA PRO A 346 6.66 -0.85 -9.11
C PRO A 346 7.64 -1.32 -8.04
N ARG A 347 7.79 -2.62 -7.86
CA ARG A 347 8.67 -3.23 -6.82
C ARG A 347 10.09 -2.68 -6.88
N LYS A 348 10.67 -2.56 -8.09
CA LYS A 348 12.02 -1.99 -8.29
C LYS A 348 12.17 -0.56 -7.75
N MET A 349 11.09 0.23 -7.81
CA MET A 349 11.09 1.62 -7.30
C MET A 349 10.83 1.68 -5.79
N GLN A 350 10.06 0.75 -5.24
CA GLN A 350 9.90 0.62 -3.78
C GLN A 350 11.25 0.32 -3.11
N GLU A 351 12.03 -0.61 -3.68
CA GLU A 351 13.37 -0.96 -3.20
C GLU A 351 14.37 0.20 -3.35
N ALA A 352 14.33 0.93 -4.46
CA ALA A 352 15.16 2.10 -4.68
C ALA A 352 14.79 3.27 -3.76
N GLY A 353 13.50 3.47 -3.50
CA GLY A 353 12.98 4.50 -2.59
C GLY A 353 13.36 4.24 -1.14
N THR A 354 13.20 3.01 -0.67
CA THR A 354 13.58 2.58 0.69
C THR A 354 15.10 2.66 0.90
N LYS A 355 15.91 2.26 -0.09
CA LYS A 355 17.38 2.42 -0.03
C LYS A 355 17.79 3.89 0.06
N LYS A 356 17.14 4.78 -0.70
CA LYS A 356 17.49 6.21 -0.74
C LYS A 356 17.01 6.97 0.52
N GLU A 357 15.91 6.59 1.10
CA GLU A 357 15.38 7.17 2.33
C GLU A 357 16.16 6.69 3.55
N ASN A 358 16.48 5.39 3.61
CA ASN A 358 17.37 4.82 4.62
C ASN A 358 18.78 5.39 4.52
N THR A 359 19.32 5.58 3.33
CA THR A 359 20.64 6.17 3.13
C THR A 359 20.68 7.63 3.59
N LYS A 360 19.65 8.43 3.32
CA LYS A 360 19.55 9.81 3.84
C LYS A 360 19.41 9.84 5.36
N MET A 361 18.59 8.95 5.93
CA MET A 361 18.40 8.86 7.37
C MET A 361 19.70 8.38 8.07
N VAL A 362 20.40 7.42 7.46
CA VAL A 362 21.70 6.95 7.91
C VAL A 362 22.77 8.05 7.80
N ILE A 363 22.81 8.81 6.70
CA ILE A 363 23.75 9.93 6.53
C ILE A 363 23.45 11.05 7.53
N VAL A 364 22.18 11.43 7.72
CA VAL A 364 21.80 12.45 8.72
C VAL A 364 22.08 11.95 10.13
N GLY A 365 21.79 10.68 10.42
CA GLY A 365 22.14 10.04 11.69
C GLY A 365 23.67 9.98 11.92
N PHE A 366 24.43 9.65 10.88
CA PHE A 366 25.88 9.62 10.93
C PHE A 366 26.49 11.02 11.13
N ILE A 367 25.99 12.03 10.40
CA ILE A 367 26.42 13.42 10.61
C ILE A 367 26.09 13.89 12.02
N GLY A 368 24.88 13.55 12.52
CA GLY A 368 24.47 13.84 13.90
C GLY A 368 25.37 13.14 14.92
N ALA A 369 25.69 11.85 14.70
CA ALA A 369 26.58 11.09 15.57
C ALA A 369 28.02 11.66 15.57
N VAL A 370 28.53 12.04 14.40
CA VAL A 370 29.85 12.68 14.25
C VAL A 370 29.87 14.05 14.95
N ALA A 371 28.80 14.84 14.81
CA ALA A 371 28.69 16.14 15.50
C ALA A 371 28.62 15.99 17.03
N VAL A 372 27.86 14.99 17.52
CA VAL A 372 27.82 14.68 18.97
C VAL A 372 29.17 14.13 19.45
N SER A 373 29.82 13.27 18.68
CA SER A 373 31.14 12.74 19.02
C SER A 373 32.20 13.85 19.05
N ALA A 374 32.14 14.79 18.10
CA ALA A 374 33.05 15.96 18.07
C ALA A 374 32.80 16.87 19.28
N LEU A 375 31.55 17.08 19.68
CA LEU A 375 31.21 17.84 20.90
C LEU A 375 31.67 17.13 22.17
N LEU A 376 31.52 15.81 22.25
CA LEU A 376 31.96 14.99 23.38
C LEU A 376 33.50 14.97 23.51
N VAL A 377 34.24 15.16 22.42
CA VAL A 377 35.72 15.27 22.41
C VAL A 377 36.14 16.71 22.66
N LEU A 378 35.48 17.71 22.09
CA LEU A 378 35.82 19.12 22.24
C LEU A 378 35.60 19.65 23.66
N ILE A 379 34.47 19.24 24.30
CA ILE A 379 34.16 19.68 25.66
C ILE A 379 35.22 19.24 26.66
N PRO A 380 35.64 17.94 26.73
CA PRO A 380 36.71 17.54 27.63
C PRO A 380 38.08 18.07 27.20
N LEU A 381 38.33 18.30 25.90
CA LEU A 381 39.57 18.90 25.42
C LEU A 381 39.72 20.36 25.90
N VAL A 382 38.64 21.15 25.83
CA VAL A 382 38.62 22.52 26.38
C VAL A 382 38.76 22.50 27.90
N GLN A 383 38.09 21.53 28.56
CA GLN A 383 38.25 21.36 30.02
C GLN A 383 39.66 20.95 30.40
N VAL A 384 40.29 20.03 29.63
CA VAL A 384 41.71 19.62 29.84
C VAL A 384 42.67 20.79 29.64
N VAL A 385 42.45 21.61 28.59
CA VAL A 385 43.28 22.83 28.38
C VAL A 385 43.06 23.86 29.49
N ALA A 386 41.81 24.09 29.91
CA ALA A 386 41.50 24.98 31.02
C ALA A 386 42.07 24.46 32.38
N LEU A 387 41.97 23.13 32.60
CA LEU A 387 42.56 22.50 33.79
C LEU A 387 44.11 22.51 33.74
N ASN A 388 44.73 22.27 32.57
CA ASN A 388 46.18 22.35 32.45
C ASN A 388 46.74 23.75 32.75
N THR A 389 46.02 24.80 32.37
CA THR A 389 46.40 26.18 32.76
C THR A 389 46.25 26.41 34.26
N GLN A 390 45.23 25.83 34.89
CA GLN A 390 45.06 25.86 36.36
C GLN A 390 46.11 24.98 37.06
N ILE A 391 46.42 23.82 36.53
CA ILE A 391 47.43 22.89 37.04
C ILE A 391 48.85 23.50 36.93
N MET A 392 49.15 24.25 35.86
CA MET A 392 50.44 25.00 35.80
C MET A 392 50.53 26.07 36.88
N GLY A 393 49.42 26.70 37.23
CA GLY A 393 49.36 27.64 38.37
C GLY A 393 49.56 26.95 39.72
N LEU A 394 48.82 25.86 39.92
CA LEU A 394 48.91 25.07 41.17
C LEU A 394 50.23 24.31 41.31
N ASN A 395 50.83 23.77 40.23
CA ASN A 395 52.15 23.13 40.29
C ASN A 395 53.28 24.08 40.71
N LYS A 396 53.11 25.37 40.45
CA LYS A 396 54.04 26.41 40.95
C LYS A 396 53.95 26.58 42.47
N ASP A 397 52.76 26.37 43.01
CA ASP A 397 52.49 26.46 44.47
C ASP A 397 52.76 25.09 45.16
N ILE A 398 52.51 23.95 44.49
CA ILE A 398 52.80 22.60 45.00
C ILE A 398 54.32 22.31 45.06
N LYS A 399 55.12 22.89 44.14
CA LYS A 399 56.59 22.82 44.26
C LYS A 399 57.12 23.43 45.54
N LYS A 400 56.29 24.19 46.29
CA LYS A 400 56.64 24.69 47.60
C LYS A 400 56.28 23.75 48.76
N LEU A 401 55.52 22.69 48.46
CA LEU A 401 55.02 21.75 49.46
C LEU A 401 55.26 20.30 48.97
N SER A 402 56.53 19.85 48.89
CA SER A 402 56.93 18.54 48.33
C SER A 402 56.35 17.31 49.04
N SER A 403 55.79 17.46 50.21
CA SER A 403 55.22 16.37 51.00
C SER A 403 53.73 16.06 50.65
N ILE A 404 53.06 16.90 49.83
CA ILE A 404 51.67 16.69 49.44
C ILE A 404 51.57 15.91 48.12
N ASN A 405 52.62 15.93 47.29
CA ASN A 405 52.63 15.29 45.98
C ASN A 405 52.55 13.75 46.06
N ASP A 406 53.19 13.17 47.08
CA ASP A 406 53.13 11.70 47.26
C ASP A 406 51.76 11.22 47.73
N LEU A 407 51.02 12.06 48.47
CA LEU A 407 49.67 11.75 48.92
C LEU A 407 48.65 11.80 47.77
N VAL A 408 48.83 12.75 46.84
CA VAL A 408 47.95 12.92 45.66
C VAL A 408 48.14 11.79 44.69
N ASN A 409 49.35 11.35 44.46
CA ASN A 409 49.63 10.22 43.54
C ASN A 409 49.05 8.89 44.09
N SER A 410 49.14 8.67 45.40
CA SER A 410 48.53 7.50 46.00
C SER A 410 47.00 7.49 45.91
N TYR A 411 46.35 8.65 45.93
CA TYR A 411 44.88 8.77 45.77
C TYR A 411 44.44 8.41 44.35
N TYR A 412 45.14 8.83 43.30
CA TYR A 412 44.78 8.49 41.92
C TYR A 412 44.96 7.01 41.62
N ASP A 413 45.98 6.38 42.14
CA ASP A 413 46.23 4.94 41.97
C ASP A 413 45.16 4.06 42.62
N VAL A 414 44.56 4.51 43.72
CA VAL A 414 43.45 3.82 44.37
C VAL A 414 42.15 4.05 43.62
N LYS A 415 41.94 5.25 43.06
CA LYS A 415 40.73 5.61 42.31
C LYS A 415 40.59 4.87 40.98
N ASP A 416 41.70 4.69 40.26
CA ASP A 416 41.69 3.94 39.00
C ASP A 416 41.42 2.46 39.23
N LYS A 417 41.98 1.86 40.28
CA LYS A 417 41.65 0.50 40.69
C LYS A 417 40.17 0.32 41.12
N TYR A 418 39.59 1.34 41.71
CA TYR A 418 38.15 1.30 42.07
C TYR A 418 37.25 1.36 40.83
N ASN A 419 37.58 2.20 39.84
CA ASN A 419 36.79 2.32 38.61
C ASN A 419 36.82 1.03 37.77
N ASP A 420 37.97 0.33 37.72
CA ASP A 420 38.10 -0.95 37.03
C ASP A 420 37.23 -2.04 37.67
N VAL A 421 37.15 -2.07 38.98
CA VAL A 421 36.31 -3.04 39.71
C VAL A 421 34.83 -2.71 39.56
N ALA A 422 34.44 -1.43 39.55
CA ALA A 422 33.06 -1.00 39.35
C ALA A 422 32.54 -1.28 37.92
N ALA A 423 33.41 -1.13 36.90
CA ALA A 423 33.08 -1.47 35.51
C ALA A 423 32.91 -2.99 35.32
N PHE A 424 33.70 -3.80 36.02
CA PHE A 424 33.58 -5.25 35.97
C PHE A 424 32.29 -5.76 36.66
N ALA A 425 31.90 -5.15 37.78
CA ALA A 425 30.66 -5.48 38.48
C ALA A 425 29.40 -5.13 37.68
N ALA A 426 29.44 -4.06 36.88
CA ALA A 426 28.30 -3.68 36.01
C ALA A 426 28.12 -4.62 34.80
N LEU A 427 29.17 -5.31 34.38
CA LEU A 427 29.11 -6.25 33.25
C LEU A 427 28.58 -7.66 33.65
N THR A 428 28.51 -7.96 34.93
CA THR A 428 28.14 -9.30 35.45
C THR A 428 26.75 -9.38 36.06
N ALA A 429 26.03 -8.28 36.22
CA ALA A 429 24.76 -8.24 36.97
C ALA A 429 23.51 -8.61 36.16
N ASP A 430 23.53 -8.56 34.81
CA ASP A 430 22.31 -8.62 33.99
C ASP A 430 22.00 -9.98 33.32
N SER A 431 22.86 -10.99 33.42
CA SER A 431 22.64 -12.23 32.67
C SER A 431 22.05 -13.42 33.47
N ASP A 432 22.13 -13.41 34.79
CA ASP A 432 21.70 -14.56 35.61
C ASP A 432 20.21 -14.54 36.01
N ASP A 433 19.60 -13.36 36.21
CA ASP A 433 18.21 -13.26 36.69
C ASP A 433 17.19 -13.68 35.63
N SER A 434 17.39 -13.37 34.38
CA SER A 434 16.46 -13.69 33.29
C SER A 434 16.42 -15.18 32.95
N LEU A 435 17.51 -15.89 33.20
CA LEU A 435 17.60 -17.32 32.96
C LEU A 435 16.90 -18.11 34.07
N GLN A 436 17.03 -17.68 35.29
CA GLN A 436 16.37 -18.29 36.44
C GLN A 436 14.84 -18.16 36.30
N ASP A 437 14.36 -16.97 35.95
CA ASP A 437 12.94 -16.71 35.69
C ASP A 437 12.38 -17.60 34.56
N PHE A 438 13.18 -17.88 33.52
CA PHE A 438 12.76 -18.77 32.43
C PHE A 438 12.68 -20.24 32.90
N VAL A 439 13.63 -20.73 33.68
CA VAL A 439 13.61 -22.10 34.20
C VAL A 439 12.44 -22.28 35.14
N ASP A 440 12.18 -21.34 36.03
CA ASP A 440 11.03 -21.33 36.94
C ASP A 440 9.68 -21.31 36.20
N TYR A 441 9.62 -20.54 35.07
CA TYR A 441 8.45 -20.52 34.20
C TYR A 441 8.23 -21.88 33.53
N LEU A 442 9.29 -22.49 33.02
CA LEU A 442 9.25 -23.80 32.38
C LEU A 442 8.76 -24.87 33.36
N GLU A 443 9.32 -24.93 34.58
CA GLU A 443 8.94 -25.87 35.63
C GLU A 443 7.44 -25.75 36.03
N LYS A 444 6.95 -24.53 36.12
CA LYS A 444 5.58 -24.22 36.53
C LYS A 444 4.52 -24.52 35.46
N ASN A 445 4.87 -24.43 34.16
CA ASN A 445 3.93 -24.51 33.06
C ASN A 445 4.14 -25.75 32.18
N MET A 446 5.06 -26.64 32.50
CA MET A 446 5.32 -27.84 31.70
C MET A 446 4.16 -28.86 31.83
N PRO A 447 3.66 -29.40 30.70
CA PRO A 447 2.67 -30.45 30.71
C PRO A 447 3.19 -31.69 31.46
N SER A 448 2.33 -32.37 32.22
CA SER A 448 2.69 -33.47 33.12
C SER A 448 3.23 -34.72 32.41
N ASP A 449 3.00 -34.86 31.12
CA ASP A 449 3.43 -35.99 30.28
C ASP A 449 4.65 -35.62 29.39
N VAL A 450 5.31 -34.51 29.67
CA VAL A 450 6.54 -34.06 29.00
C VAL A 450 7.72 -34.24 29.98
N VAL A 451 8.81 -34.80 29.47
CA VAL A 451 10.08 -34.95 30.21
C VAL A 451 11.20 -34.32 29.40
N ILE A 452 11.83 -33.30 29.95
CA ILE A 452 13.01 -32.68 29.36
C ILE A 452 14.24 -33.54 29.68
N SER A 453 15.00 -33.93 28.67
CA SER A 453 16.21 -34.72 28.78
C SER A 453 17.49 -33.91 28.62
N GLY A 454 17.41 -32.73 28.04
CA GLY A 454 18.52 -31.81 27.86
C GLY A 454 18.09 -30.37 27.67
N LEU A 455 18.82 -29.45 28.29
CA LEU A 455 18.66 -28.03 28.15
C LEU A 455 20.05 -27.45 27.94
N THR A 456 20.23 -26.76 26.81
CA THR A 456 21.51 -26.16 26.44
C THR A 456 21.30 -24.67 26.13
N ILE A 457 22.14 -23.84 26.70
CA ILE A 457 22.05 -22.39 26.59
C ILE A 457 23.26 -21.92 25.81
N SER A 458 23.02 -21.10 24.79
CA SER A 458 24.06 -20.51 23.94
C SER A 458 23.58 -19.15 23.40
N SER A 459 24.36 -18.11 23.66
CA SER A 459 24.25 -16.77 23.02
C SER A 459 22.83 -16.26 22.77
N GLY A 460 21.96 -16.24 23.79
CA GLY A 460 20.61 -15.68 23.68
C GLY A 460 19.55 -16.65 23.15
N ALA A 461 19.88 -17.96 23.03
CA ALA A 461 18.96 -19.01 22.71
C ALA A 461 19.06 -20.18 23.70
N VAL A 462 17.95 -20.84 23.96
CA VAL A 462 17.86 -22.05 24.78
C VAL A 462 17.31 -23.19 23.94
N SER A 463 18.11 -24.24 23.78
CA SER A 463 17.69 -25.47 23.12
C SER A 463 17.20 -26.46 24.14
N ILE A 464 16.00 -26.97 23.94
CA ILE A 464 15.32 -27.92 24.83
C ILE A 464 15.11 -29.22 24.05
N SER A 465 15.57 -30.34 24.57
CA SER A 465 15.28 -31.67 24.03
C SER A 465 14.57 -32.54 25.05
N GLY A 466 13.64 -33.37 24.60
CA GLY A 466 12.83 -34.16 25.52
C GLY A 466 11.98 -35.20 24.85
N LYS A 467 11.16 -35.84 25.70
CA LYS A 467 10.20 -36.86 25.32
C LYS A 467 8.82 -36.48 25.87
N ALA A 468 7.78 -36.81 25.13
CA ALA A 468 6.39 -36.58 25.51
C ALA A 468 5.53 -37.81 25.19
N GLY A 469 4.43 -37.96 25.90
CA GLY A 469 3.49 -39.05 25.65
C GLY A 469 2.79 -38.95 24.28
N SER A 470 2.72 -37.76 23.67
CA SER A 470 2.11 -37.56 22.37
C SER A 470 2.64 -36.28 21.69
N LYS A 471 2.44 -36.16 20.36
CA LYS A 471 2.70 -34.90 19.64
C LYS A 471 1.83 -33.76 20.14
N ALA A 472 0.63 -34.04 20.63
CA ALA A 472 -0.26 -33.03 21.20
C ALA A 472 0.32 -32.42 22.48
N ALA A 473 0.99 -33.20 23.31
CA ALA A 473 1.69 -32.70 24.50
C ALA A 473 2.88 -31.81 24.15
N VAL A 474 3.61 -32.14 23.06
CA VAL A 474 4.68 -31.28 22.54
C VAL A 474 4.10 -29.95 22.02
N ALA A 475 2.98 -29.99 21.31
CA ALA A 475 2.31 -28.79 20.82
C ALA A 475 1.82 -27.90 21.97
N LEU A 476 1.36 -28.49 23.05
CA LEU A 476 0.95 -27.78 24.27
C LEU A 476 2.16 -27.10 24.94
N LEU A 477 3.30 -27.79 25.01
CA LEU A 477 4.55 -27.21 25.51
C LEU A 477 5.00 -26.02 24.69
N ILE A 478 4.96 -26.13 23.35
CA ILE A 478 5.30 -25.03 22.44
C ILE A 478 4.39 -23.84 22.71
N GLN A 479 3.08 -24.05 22.76
CA GLN A 479 2.10 -23.01 23.06
C GLN A 479 2.33 -22.32 24.41
N GLN A 480 2.81 -23.06 25.40
CA GLN A 480 3.15 -22.48 26.71
C GLN A 480 4.44 -21.64 26.62
N LEU A 481 5.45 -22.14 25.92
CA LEU A 481 6.70 -21.38 25.70
C LEU A 481 6.47 -20.06 24.92
N GLU A 482 5.62 -20.07 23.91
CA GLU A 482 5.24 -18.87 23.15
C GLU A 482 4.46 -17.83 23.97
N LYS A 483 3.85 -18.21 25.08
CA LYS A 483 3.18 -17.29 26.00
C LYS A 483 4.13 -16.59 26.96
N ASN A 484 5.37 -17.07 27.08
CA ASN A 484 6.36 -16.41 27.94
C ASN A 484 6.81 -15.09 27.28
N PRO A 485 6.64 -13.94 27.93
CA PRO A 485 6.98 -12.65 27.35
C PRO A 485 8.48 -12.46 27.07
N ALA A 486 9.35 -13.28 27.66
CA ALA A 486 10.79 -13.26 27.41
C ALA A 486 11.18 -14.07 26.15
N VAL A 487 10.30 -14.92 25.60
CA VAL A 487 10.57 -15.73 24.41
C VAL A 487 10.06 -15.03 23.17
N LEU A 488 10.95 -14.80 22.22
CA LEU A 488 10.64 -14.14 20.95
C LEU A 488 10.09 -15.12 19.92
N ASN A 489 10.68 -16.30 19.83
CA ASN A 489 10.32 -17.34 18.86
C ASN A 489 10.65 -18.73 19.41
N VAL A 490 9.87 -19.74 19.04
CA VAL A 490 10.12 -21.15 19.31
C VAL A 490 10.23 -21.90 18.00
N ASP A 491 11.43 -22.30 17.63
CA ASP A 491 11.70 -23.14 16.47
C ASP A 491 11.66 -24.61 16.83
N VAL A 492 11.12 -25.41 15.93
CA VAL A 492 10.92 -26.84 16.12
C VAL A 492 11.70 -27.64 15.07
N PRO A 493 13.00 -27.85 15.26
CA PRO A 493 13.81 -28.58 14.28
C PRO A 493 13.37 -30.03 14.07
N THR A 494 12.92 -30.70 15.13
CA THR A 494 12.58 -32.13 15.03
C THR A 494 11.48 -32.53 16.01
N ILE A 495 10.45 -33.23 15.53
CA ILE A 495 9.52 -34.00 16.32
C ILE A 495 9.37 -35.38 15.64
N SER A 496 9.77 -36.42 16.29
CA SER A 496 9.61 -37.81 15.83
C SER A 496 8.78 -38.61 16.82
N GLU A 497 7.90 -39.44 16.29
CA GLU A 497 7.05 -40.33 17.10
C GLU A 497 7.47 -41.78 16.86
N SER A 498 7.69 -42.50 17.92
CA SER A 498 8.01 -43.93 17.89
C SER A 498 7.13 -44.66 18.91
N LYS A 499 6.86 -45.92 18.66
CA LYS A 499 6.21 -46.79 19.63
C LYS A 499 7.27 -47.63 20.34
N ASP A 500 7.15 -47.73 21.67
CA ASP A 500 8.03 -48.60 22.45
C ASP A 500 7.66 -50.09 22.25
N SER A 501 8.44 -50.94 22.86
CA SER A 501 8.25 -52.42 22.81
C SER A 501 6.92 -52.89 23.41
N GLN A 502 6.17 -52.02 24.08
CA GLN A 502 4.85 -52.27 24.66
C GLN A 502 3.71 -51.61 23.87
N GLY A 503 3.99 -50.95 22.72
CA GLY A 503 3.00 -50.34 21.84
C GLY A 503 2.57 -48.93 22.26
N ILE A 504 3.21 -48.33 23.27
CA ILE A 504 2.92 -46.98 23.77
C ILE A 504 3.63 -45.98 22.85
N SER A 505 2.88 -45.05 22.30
CA SER A 505 3.46 -43.98 21.50
C SER A 505 4.25 -42.99 22.37
N GLN A 506 5.44 -42.66 21.93
CA GLN A 506 6.28 -41.65 22.57
C GLN A 506 6.80 -40.69 21.50
N ALA A 507 6.63 -39.40 21.72
CA ALA A 507 7.18 -38.37 20.87
C ALA A 507 8.50 -37.86 21.44
N THR A 508 9.54 -37.82 20.61
CA THR A 508 10.82 -37.18 20.95
C THR A 508 10.90 -35.86 20.20
N PHE A 509 11.30 -34.80 20.87
CA PHE A 509 11.32 -33.48 20.31
C PHE A 509 12.63 -32.74 20.62
N SER A 510 12.93 -31.76 19.75
CA SER A 510 13.92 -30.72 20.00
C SER A 510 13.31 -29.38 19.64
N LEU A 511 13.42 -28.42 20.54
CA LEU A 511 12.92 -27.04 20.39
C LEU A 511 14.06 -26.09 20.60
N SER A 512 14.02 -24.93 19.96
CA SER A 512 14.95 -23.81 20.17
C SER A 512 14.18 -22.55 20.46
N CYS A 513 14.34 -21.99 21.65
CA CYS A 513 13.70 -20.75 22.08
C CYS A 513 14.69 -19.59 21.95
N THR A 514 14.33 -18.55 21.22
CA THR A 514 15.12 -17.31 21.12
C THR A 514 14.51 -16.25 22.05
N PHE A 515 15.37 -15.53 22.80
CA PHE A 515 14.92 -14.50 23.74
C PHE A 515 14.88 -13.11 23.14
N VAL A 516 14.04 -12.26 23.69
CA VAL A 516 13.97 -10.83 23.36
C VAL A 516 15.29 -10.19 23.82
N GLY A 517 16.14 -9.80 22.85
CA GLY A 517 17.45 -9.20 23.10
C GLY A 517 18.67 -10.08 22.76
N GLY A 518 18.46 -11.33 22.40
CA GLY A 518 19.53 -12.23 21.92
C GLY A 518 19.80 -12.05 20.42
N THR A 519 21.02 -11.74 20.04
CA THR A 519 21.45 -11.76 18.63
C THR A 519 21.67 -13.20 18.19
N ALA A 520 20.87 -13.67 17.23
CA ALA A 520 21.11 -14.94 16.56
C ALA A 520 22.35 -14.80 15.66
N ASP A 521 23.47 -15.34 16.10
CA ASP A 521 24.69 -15.45 15.28
C ASP A 521 24.56 -16.71 14.40
N SER A 522 24.30 -16.48 13.11
CA SER A 522 24.29 -17.54 12.10
C SER A 522 25.72 -17.80 11.64
N THR A 523 26.45 -18.62 12.35
CA THR A 523 27.73 -19.16 11.86
C THR A 523 27.52 -20.60 11.40
N GLN A 524 27.39 -20.77 10.09
CA GLN A 524 27.70 -22.03 9.43
C GLN A 524 29.22 -22.16 9.37
N GLU A 525 29.77 -23.12 10.08
CA GLU A 525 31.13 -23.57 9.86
C GLU A 525 31.26 -24.21 8.48
N THR A 526 32.03 -23.59 7.64
CA THR A 526 32.64 -24.26 6.49
C THR A 526 34.14 -24.41 6.77
N SER A 527 34.51 -25.59 7.17
CA SER A 527 35.89 -26.03 7.24
C SER A 527 36.45 -26.12 5.81
N ALA A 528 37.48 -25.33 5.53
CA ALA A 528 38.44 -25.63 4.46
C ALA A 528 39.82 -25.18 4.90
N SER A 529 40.64 -26.18 5.20
CA SER A 529 42.08 -26.12 5.27
C SER A 529 42.70 -25.61 3.98
N THR A 530 43.68 -24.73 4.01
CA THR A 530 44.94 -24.92 3.29
C THR A 530 45.96 -23.83 3.60
N SER A 531 46.99 -24.21 4.20
CA SER A 531 48.47 -24.01 4.05
C SER A 531 49.01 -22.84 3.20
N THR A 532 49.95 -22.20 3.82
CA THR A 532 51.36 -21.81 3.42
C THR A 532 51.59 -20.58 2.53
N SER A 533 52.46 -19.79 3.10
CA SER A 533 53.66 -19.14 2.55
C SER A 533 53.54 -17.82 1.78
N LYS A 534 54.00 -16.81 2.26
CA LYS A 534 55.21 -16.02 2.23
C LYS A 534 55.02 -14.64 2.82
#